data_157849cb9ffaa903324824ad94e843a8
#
_entry.id   157849cb9ffaa903324824ad94e843a8
#
_cell.length_a   1.000
_cell.length_b   1.000
_cell.length_c   1.000
_cell.angle_alpha   90.00
_cell.angle_beta   90.00
_cell.angle_gamma   90.00
#
_symmetry.space_group_name_H-M   'P 1'
#
loop_
_entity.id
_entity.type
_entity.pdbx_description
1 polymer ?
#
loop_
_entity_poly.entity_id
_entity_poly.type
_entity_poly.pdbx_seq_one_letter_code
_entity_poly.pdbx_strand_id
1 'polypeptide(L)'
;PGSGVVAWPASALLTGNGVALITRVPGTEHGDWLSTRGWYVFAATAALSVRSKYVIRLGDRPLFNPSNLGLVLAFLILGSGIADPQDLWWGQPSVGLTVTYAVIAAGGLVITARLGLLRISLIFWSVFASLTGIAAALGHDITARWSLGPVSGWTYWSTVTLSPEVLIFLFFMITDPRTVARGRRGAELYAIAVATIGALLVSMQTTEFATKVALLTALVIVCGLRPAIEACGDRPGRIAMVALPVVSVTVVLLAAPRQAS
;
A
#
# COMPACT_ATOMS: atom_id res chain seq x y z
N PRO A 1 29.47 -26.57 4.31
CA PRO A 1 29.31 -27.79 3.55
C PRO A 1 27.83 -27.92 3.30
N GLY A 2 27.39 -27.64 2.07
CA GLY A 2 25.99 -27.52 1.73
C GLY A 2 25.28 -28.85 1.79
N SER A 3 24.17 -28.88 2.49
CA SER A 3 23.12 -29.82 2.19
C SER A 3 22.73 -29.57 0.72
N GLY A 4 22.89 -30.54 -0.17
CA GLY A 4 22.60 -30.42 -1.60
C GLY A 4 21.11 -30.19 -1.94
N VAL A 5 20.41 -29.46 -1.12
CA VAL A 5 19.02 -29.05 -1.29
C VAL A 5 19.00 -27.74 -2.05
N VAL A 6 18.59 -27.79 -3.31
CA VAL A 6 18.27 -26.59 -4.10
C VAL A 6 17.03 -25.96 -3.50
N ALA A 7 17.21 -24.89 -2.74
CA ALA A 7 16.08 -24.12 -2.19
C ALA A 7 15.36 -23.43 -3.35
N TRP A 8 14.09 -23.73 -3.56
CA TRP A 8 13.25 -23.05 -4.55
C TRP A 8 13.13 -21.56 -4.21
N PRO A 9 13.44 -20.62 -5.12
CA PRO A 9 13.50 -19.20 -4.83
C PRO A 9 12.11 -18.52 -4.78
N ALA A 10 11.07 -19.24 -4.34
CA ALA A 10 9.68 -18.77 -4.34
C ALA A 10 9.51 -17.37 -3.73
N SER A 11 10.22 -17.09 -2.64
CA SER A 11 10.12 -15.80 -1.97
C SER A 11 10.74 -14.65 -2.77
N ALA A 12 11.81 -14.90 -3.53
CA ALA A 12 12.40 -13.89 -4.42
C ALA A 12 11.51 -13.66 -5.63
N LEU A 13 10.94 -14.72 -6.19
CA LEU A 13 9.97 -14.66 -7.29
C LEU A 13 8.72 -13.88 -6.91
N LEU A 14 8.14 -14.14 -5.74
CA LEU A 14 6.98 -13.39 -5.23
C LEU A 14 7.30 -11.90 -5.01
N THR A 15 8.49 -11.59 -4.49
CA THR A 15 8.91 -10.19 -4.31
C THR A 15 9.10 -9.50 -5.66
N GLY A 16 9.76 -10.15 -6.61
CA GLY A 16 9.95 -9.63 -7.98
C GLY A 16 8.62 -9.46 -8.72
N ASN A 17 7.70 -10.41 -8.58
CA ASN A 17 6.36 -10.31 -9.17
C ASN A 17 5.58 -9.12 -8.59
N GLY A 18 5.64 -8.88 -7.27
CA GLY A 18 5.02 -7.71 -6.64
C GLY A 18 5.58 -6.39 -7.17
N VAL A 19 6.89 -6.32 -7.41
CA VAL A 19 7.52 -5.15 -8.05
C VAL A 19 7.04 -4.98 -9.49
N ALA A 20 7.06 -6.07 -10.28
CA ALA A 20 6.66 -6.04 -11.68
C ALA A 20 5.18 -5.65 -11.88
N LEU A 21 4.30 -6.10 -10.98
CA LEU A 21 2.87 -5.82 -11.05
C LEU A 21 2.55 -4.34 -10.75
N ILE A 22 3.33 -3.70 -9.87
CA ILE A 22 3.01 -2.36 -9.36
C ILE A 22 3.81 -1.27 -10.07
N THR A 23 4.92 -1.60 -10.72
CA THR A 23 5.79 -0.61 -11.38
C THR A 23 5.48 -0.50 -12.87
N ARG A 24 5.43 0.74 -13.34
CA ARG A 24 5.44 1.10 -14.75
C ARG A 24 6.65 1.99 -15.05
N VAL A 25 7.25 1.82 -16.21
CA VAL A 25 8.27 2.73 -16.74
C VAL A 25 7.61 3.58 -17.82
N PRO A 26 7.53 4.93 -17.66
CA PRO A 26 6.92 5.81 -18.65
C PRO A 26 7.54 5.69 -20.03
N GLY A 27 6.71 5.84 -21.07
CA GLY A 27 7.13 5.72 -22.46
C GLY A 27 7.12 4.28 -23.01
N THR A 28 6.61 3.30 -22.24
CA THR A 28 6.19 2.01 -22.80
C THR A 28 4.86 2.21 -23.51
N GLU A 29 4.78 1.81 -24.77
CA GLU A 29 3.56 2.00 -25.56
C GLU A 29 2.47 1.00 -25.15
N HIS A 30 1.22 1.45 -25.26
CA HIS A 30 0.08 0.58 -24.97
C HIS A 30 0.00 -0.51 -26.04
N GLY A 31 0.02 -1.76 -25.61
CA GLY A 31 0.01 -2.92 -26.51
C GLY A 31 1.37 -3.61 -26.68
N ASP A 32 2.44 -3.04 -26.18
CA ASP A 32 3.75 -3.70 -26.11
C ASP A 32 3.73 -4.82 -25.06
N TRP A 33 3.43 -6.03 -25.50
CA TRP A 33 3.38 -7.23 -24.64
C TRP A 33 4.75 -7.64 -24.10
N LEU A 34 5.82 -7.29 -24.82
CA LEU A 34 7.20 -7.63 -24.46
C LEU A 34 8.08 -6.40 -24.69
N SER A 35 8.14 -5.50 -23.74
CA SER A 35 9.06 -4.37 -23.76
C SER A 35 10.22 -4.61 -22.81
N THR A 36 11.44 -4.41 -23.28
CA THR A 36 12.65 -4.38 -22.44
C THR A 36 12.97 -2.97 -21.92
N ARG A 37 12.10 -1.99 -22.22
CA ARG A 37 12.29 -0.61 -21.78
C ARG A 37 12.32 -0.54 -20.27
N GLY A 38 13.36 0.06 -19.73
CA GLY A 38 13.50 0.26 -18.29
C GLY A 38 13.68 -1.03 -17.47
N TRP A 39 14.05 -2.16 -18.08
CA TRP A 39 14.27 -3.42 -17.39
C TRP A 39 15.16 -3.27 -16.14
N TYR A 40 16.13 -2.36 -16.19
CA TYR A 40 17.05 -2.07 -15.09
C TYR A 40 16.33 -1.45 -13.88
N VAL A 41 15.24 -0.69 -14.08
CA VAL A 41 14.41 -0.14 -13.00
C VAL A 41 13.75 -1.28 -12.23
N PHE A 42 13.13 -2.22 -12.96
CA PHE A 42 12.52 -3.41 -12.36
C PHE A 42 13.55 -4.28 -11.64
N ALA A 43 14.69 -4.55 -12.31
CA ALA A 43 15.75 -5.36 -11.75
C ALA A 43 16.37 -4.73 -10.49
N ALA A 44 16.68 -3.44 -10.50
CA ALA A 44 17.23 -2.73 -9.36
C ALA A 44 16.23 -2.67 -8.20
N THR A 45 14.96 -2.36 -8.48
CA THR A 45 13.91 -2.32 -7.47
C THR A 45 13.67 -3.71 -6.84
N ALA A 46 13.62 -4.76 -7.65
CA ALA A 46 13.49 -6.13 -7.17
C ALA A 46 14.70 -6.58 -6.34
N ALA A 47 15.92 -6.27 -6.78
CA ALA A 47 17.14 -6.59 -6.05
C ALA A 47 17.19 -5.86 -4.71
N LEU A 48 16.86 -4.57 -4.67
CA LEU A 48 16.76 -3.78 -3.44
C LEU A 48 15.71 -4.36 -2.49
N SER A 49 14.53 -4.72 -3.03
CA SER A 49 13.45 -5.35 -2.29
C SER A 49 13.88 -6.67 -1.65
N VAL A 50 14.50 -7.56 -2.42
CA VAL A 50 15.00 -8.84 -1.91
C VAL A 50 16.10 -8.64 -0.88
N ARG A 51 17.05 -7.73 -1.14
CA ARG A 51 18.14 -7.42 -0.20
C ARG A 51 17.62 -6.89 1.13
N SER A 52 16.64 -5.99 1.12
CA SER A 52 16.05 -5.41 2.33
C SER A 52 15.53 -6.47 3.31
N LYS A 53 14.98 -7.55 2.79
CA LYS A 53 14.46 -8.68 3.55
C LYS A 53 15.52 -9.37 4.42
N TYR A 54 16.76 -9.38 3.97
CA TYR A 54 17.87 -10.04 4.68
C TYR A 54 18.66 -9.09 5.55
N VAL A 55 18.71 -7.79 5.18
CA VAL A 55 19.50 -6.78 5.88
C VAL A 55 18.68 -6.09 6.96
N ILE A 56 17.42 -5.74 6.69
CA ILE A 56 16.60 -4.96 7.63
C ILE A 56 15.61 -5.89 8.33
N ARG A 57 16.02 -6.40 9.49
CA ARG A 57 15.27 -7.40 10.24
C ARG A 57 15.00 -6.98 11.67
N LEU A 58 13.89 -7.50 12.20
CA LEU A 58 13.58 -7.44 13.62
C LEU A 58 13.52 -8.88 14.15
N GLY A 59 14.61 -9.31 14.78
CA GLY A 59 14.80 -10.71 15.18
C GLY A 59 14.85 -11.63 13.97
N ASP A 60 13.95 -12.61 13.93
CA ASP A 60 13.85 -13.64 12.88
C ASP A 60 13.05 -13.21 11.63
N ARG A 61 12.42 -12.04 11.66
CA ARG A 61 11.48 -11.58 10.62
C ARG A 61 11.96 -10.28 9.95
N PRO A 62 11.65 -10.08 8.66
CA PRO A 62 11.89 -8.78 8.03
C PRO A 62 11.10 -7.69 8.75
N LEU A 63 11.69 -6.50 8.87
CA LEU A 63 11.01 -5.35 9.48
C LEU A 63 9.94 -4.80 8.54
N PHE A 64 10.25 -4.66 7.26
CA PHE A 64 9.38 -4.11 6.22
C PHE A 64 8.86 -5.21 5.29
N ASN A 65 7.71 -4.98 4.68
CA ASN A 65 7.33 -5.74 3.49
C ASN A 65 8.33 -5.44 2.38
N PRO A 66 9.05 -6.46 1.85
CA PRO A 66 10.18 -6.21 0.97
C PRO A 66 9.81 -5.51 -0.34
N SER A 67 8.74 -5.97 -1.02
CA SER A 67 8.28 -5.36 -2.26
C SER A 67 7.87 -3.91 -2.02
N ASN A 68 7.12 -3.65 -0.95
CA ASN A 68 6.64 -2.32 -0.63
C ASN A 68 7.79 -1.34 -0.35
N LEU A 69 8.80 -1.74 0.43
CA LEU A 69 9.94 -0.88 0.71
C LEU A 69 10.71 -0.55 -0.57
N GLY A 70 10.97 -1.55 -1.42
CA GLY A 70 11.67 -1.32 -2.68
C GLY A 70 10.90 -0.41 -3.63
N LEU A 71 9.58 -0.58 -3.72
CA LEU A 71 8.71 0.28 -4.52
C LEU A 71 8.72 1.73 -4.04
N VAL A 72 8.53 1.95 -2.73
CA VAL A 72 8.55 3.30 -2.14
C VAL A 72 9.89 3.99 -2.41
N LEU A 73 11.01 3.30 -2.18
CA LEU A 73 12.33 3.86 -2.46
C LEU A 73 12.52 4.17 -3.95
N ALA A 74 12.11 3.27 -4.85
CA ALA A 74 12.18 3.51 -6.29
C ALA A 74 11.37 4.74 -6.70
N PHE A 75 10.10 4.83 -6.28
CA PHE A 75 9.23 5.96 -6.64
C PHE A 75 9.71 7.29 -6.07
N LEU A 76 10.17 7.32 -4.82
CA LEU A 76 10.67 8.55 -4.19
C LEU A 76 12.01 9.02 -4.76
N ILE A 77 12.90 8.09 -5.14
CA ILE A 77 14.24 8.42 -5.65
C ILE A 77 14.19 8.75 -7.14
N LEU A 78 13.45 7.96 -7.93
CA LEU A 78 13.44 8.08 -9.38
C LEU A 78 12.34 9.05 -9.88
N GLY A 79 11.28 9.23 -9.12
CA GLY A 79 10.14 10.06 -9.49
C GLY A 79 9.29 9.48 -10.62
N SER A 80 8.15 10.13 -10.88
CA SER A 80 7.15 9.69 -11.87
C SER A 80 7.64 9.70 -13.32
N GLY A 81 8.73 10.39 -13.60
CA GLY A 81 9.34 10.42 -14.95
C GLY A 81 10.10 9.15 -15.31
N ILE A 82 10.55 8.35 -14.33
CA ILE A 82 11.35 7.14 -14.53
C ILE A 82 10.64 5.90 -14.01
N ALA A 83 10.03 5.99 -12.83
CA ALA A 83 9.28 4.90 -12.21
C ALA A 83 7.94 5.43 -11.71
N ASP A 84 6.86 4.79 -12.14
CA ASP A 84 5.50 5.22 -11.86
C ASP A 84 4.68 4.03 -11.34
N PRO A 85 3.80 4.20 -10.37
CA PRO A 85 2.84 3.15 -10.02
C PRO A 85 1.94 2.83 -11.21
N GLN A 86 1.70 1.54 -11.44
CA GLN A 86 0.83 1.05 -12.49
C GLN A 86 -0.59 1.61 -12.34
N ASP A 87 -1.22 1.94 -13.46
CA ASP A 87 -2.61 2.37 -13.53
C ASP A 87 -3.49 1.16 -13.83
N LEU A 88 -3.94 0.46 -12.80
CA LEU A 88 -4.74 -0.77 -12.97
C LEU A 88 -6.24 -0.50 -13.12
N TRP A 89 -6.69 0.72 -12.84
CA TRP A 89 -8.12 1.02 -12.70
C TRP A 89 -8.68 2.04 -13.68
N TRP A 90 -7.86 2.78 -14.39
CA TRP A 90 -8.24 4.05 -14.99
C TRP A 90 -8.78 3.93 -16.42
N GLY A 91 -9.63 2.94 -16.65
CA GLY A 91 -10.31 2.75 -17.91
C GLY A 91 -11.82 2.67 -17.76
N GLN A 92 -12.54 2.71 -18.88
CA GLN A 92 -13.96 2.41 -18.84
C GLN A 92 -14.20 0.98 -18.36
N PRO A 93 -15.29 0.72 -17.60
CA PRO A 93 -15.64 -0.62 -17.19
C PRO A 93 -15.68 -1.57 -18.39
N SER A 94 -14.89 -2.63 -18.31
CA SER A 94 -14.86 -3.70 -19.31
C SER A 94 -15.06 -5.05 -18.66
N VAL A 95 -15.47 -6.05 -19.44
CA VAL A 95 -15.63 -7.42 -18.92
C VAL A 95 -14.29 -7.93 -18.34
N GLY A 96 -13.18 -7.68 -19.04
CA GLY A 96 -11.84 -8.10 -18.59
C GLY A 96 -11.47 -7.45 -17.25
N LEU A 97 -11.70 -6.14 -17.11
CA LEU A 97 -11.43 -5.41 -15.86
C LEU A 97 -12.30 -5.92 -14.72
N THR A 98 -13.60 -6.15 -14.97
CA THR A 98 -14.53 -6.69 -13.97
C THR A 98 -14.12 -8.09 -13.51
N VAL A 99 -13.73 -8.96 -14.42
CA VAL A 99 -13.23 -10.30 -14.09
C VAL A 99 -11.95 -10.23 -13.27
N THR A 100 -11.01 -9.38 -13.67
CA THR A 100 -9.74 -9.19 -12.94
C THR A 100 -10.01 -8.68 -11.52
N TYR A 101 -10.89 -7.71 -11.36
CA TYR A 101 -11.31 -7.20 -10.06
C TYR A 101 -11.94 -8.31 -9.20
N ALA A 102 -12.85 -9.07 -9.77
CA ALA A 102 -13.50 -10.18 -9.06
C ALA A 102 -12.49 -11.26 -8.63
N VAL A 103 -11.51 -11.58 -9.46
CA VAL A 103 -10.44 -12.55 -9.15
C VAL A 103 -9.57 -12.05 -8.02
N ILE A 104 -9.14 -10.77 -8.06
CA ILE A 104 -8.33 -10.17 -6.98
C ILE A 104 -9.11 -10.15 -5.67
N ALA A 105 -10.36 -9.70 -5.70
CA ALA A 105 -11.21 -9.62 -4.51
C ALA A 105 -11.52 -11.00 -3.93
N ALA A 106 -11.99 -11.95 -4.74
CA ALA A 106 -12.32 -13.29 -4.29
C ALA A 106 -11.07 -14.05 -3.81
N GLY A 107 -9.98 -14.00 -4.57
CA GLY A 107 -8.70 -14.61 -4.20
C GLY A 107 -8.15 -14.01 -2.90
N GLY A 108 -8.17 -12.68 -2.78
CA GLY A 108 -7.74 -11.97 -1.59
C GLY A 108 -8.56 -12.34 -0.35
N LEU A 109 -9.88 -12.38 -0.46
CA LEU A 109 -10.78 -12.79 0.61
C LEU A 109 -10.50 -14.24 1.06
N VAL A 110 -10.38 -15.16 0.11
CA VAL A 110 -10.10 -16.57 0.43
C VAL A 110 -8.75 -16.73 1.11
N ILE A 111 -7.70 -16.08 0.59
CA ILE A 111 -6.34 -16.19 1.13
C ILE A 111 -6.29 -15.57 2.54
N THR A 112 -6.81 -14.36 2.72
CA THR A 112 -6.78 -13.69 4.03
C THR A 112 -7.66 -14.40 5.06
N ALA A 113 -8.79 -14.98 4.66
CA ALA A 113 -9.62 -15.81 5.54
C ALA A 113 -8.88 -17.08 5.96
N ARG A 114 -8.23 -17.78 5.01
CA ARG A 114 -7.43 -18.99 5.31
C ARG A 114 -6.24 -18.70 6.23
N LEU A 115 -5.63 -17.53 6.11
CA LEU A 115 -4.52 -17.11 6.97
C LEU A 115 -4.98 -16.53 8.31
N GLY A 116 -6.28 -16.36 8.56
CA GLY A 116 -6.81 -15.70 9.75
C GLY A 116 -6.55 -14.18 9.81
N LEU A 117 -6.26 -13.56 8.66
CA LEU A 117 -5.90 -12.15 8.53
C LEU A 117 -7.05 -11.28 7.97
N LEU A 118 -8.20 -11.86 7.63
CA LEU A 118 -9.34 -11.14 7.07
C LEU A 118 -9.79 -9.97 7.95
N ARG A 119 -9.72 -10.14 9.28
CA ARG A 119 -10.06 -9.07 10.22
C ARG A 119 -9.18 -7.84 10.06
N ILE A 120 -7.88 -8.02 9.77
CA ILE A 120 -6.92 -6.92 9.52
C ILE A 120 -7.33 -6.16 8.25
N SER A 121 -7.66 -6.89 7.18
CA SER A 121 -8.16 -6.31 5.95
C SER A 121 -9.42 -5.48 6.16
N LEU A 122 -10.39 -6.02 6.89
CA LEU A 122 -11.66 -5.33 7.15
C LEU A 122 -11.47 -4.08 8.02
N ILE A 123 -10.64 -4.15 9.06
CA ILE A 123 -10.33 -2.99 9.91
C ILE A 123 -9.64 -1.90 9.08
N PHE A 124 -8.60 -2.27 8.32
CA PHE A 124 -7.91 -1.32 7.46
C PHE A 124 -8.89 -0.64 6.51
N TRP A 125 -9.65 -1.43 5.73
CA TRP A 125 -10.54 -0.87 4.72
C TRP A 125 -11.61 0.04 5.34
N SER A 126 -12.24 -0.38 6.44
CA SER A 126 -13.26 0.43 7.11
C SER A 126 -12.73 1.76 7.60
N VAL A 127 -11.56 1.77 8.25
CA VAL A 127 -10.95 3.01 8.76
C VAL A 127 -10.46 3.89 7.61
N PHE A 128 -9.79 3.31 6.63
CA PHE A 128 -9.28 4.04 5.47
C PHE A 128 -10.41 4.66 4.64
N ALA A 129 -11.44 3.89 4.33
CA ALA A 129 -12.61 4.35 3.58
C ALA A 129 -13.38 5.46 4.32
N SER A 130 -13.52 5.35 5.64
CA SER A 130 -14.17 6.38 6.44
C SER A 130 -13.37 7.68 6.45
N LEU A 131 -12.06 7.64 6.66
CA LEU A 131 -11.22 8.83 6.73
C LEU A 131 -11.06 9.49 5.35
N THR A 132 -10.90 8.72 4.28
CA THR A 132 -10.88 9.26 2.91
C THR A 132 -12.25 9.79 2.50
N GLY A 133 -13.35 9.21 3.01
CA GLY A 133 -14.70 9.73 2.84
C GLY A 133 -14.89 11.09 3.51
N ILE A 134 -14.34 11.28 4.71
CA ILE A 134 -14.31 12.58 5.37
C ILE A 134 -13.50 13.60 4.54
N ALA A 135 -12.33 13.21 4.03
CA ALA A 135 -11.52 14.07 3.17
C ALA A 135 -12.29 14.49 1.90
N ALA A 136 -12.99 13.53 1.27
CA ALA A 136 -13.84 13.80 0.11
C ALA A 136 -14.98 14.79 0.43
N ALA A 137 -15.64 14.60 1.57
CA ALA A 137 -16.72 15.50 2.03
C ALA A 137 -16.21 16.91 2.36
N LEU A 138 -14.96 17.04 2.79
CA LEU A 138 -14.27 18.32 3.03
C LEU A 138 -13.70 18.97 1.75
N GLY A 139 -14.00 18.39 0.58
CA GLY A 139 -13.63 18.97 -0.71
C GLY A 139 -12.23 18.57 -1.18
N HIS A 140 -11.66 17.49 -0.66
CA HIS A 140 -10.38 16.99 -1.18
C HIS A 140 -10.53 16.51 -2.61
N ASP A 141 -9.58 16.89 -3.45
CA ASP A 141 -9.49 16.50 -4.85
C ASP A 141 -8.06 16.13 -5.25
N ILE A 142 -7.94 15.43 -6.36
CA ILE A 142 -6.67 15.10 -6.99
C ILE A 142 -6.73 15.31 -8.48
N THR A 143 -5.61 15.63 -9.10
CA THR A 143 -5.44 15.58 -10.54
C THR A 143 -5.00 14.17 -10.95
N ALA A 144 -5.70 13.59 -11.92
CA ALA A 144 -5.41 12.27 -12.45
C ALA A 144 -5.30 12.32 -13.97
N ARG A 145 -4.39 11.53 -14.55
CA ARG A 145 -4.11 11.53 -16.00
C ARG A 145 -5.32 11.15 -16.85
N TRP A 146 -6.22 10.37 -16.30
CA TRP A 146 -7.42 9.86 -16.98
C TRP A 146 -8.60 10.82 -16.89
N SER A 147 -8.52 11.92 -16.12
CA SER A 147 -9.57 12.89 -15.94
C SER A 147 -9.18 14.26 -16.51
N LEU A 148 -10.11 14.90 -17.24
CA LEU A 148 -9.91 16.25 -17.79
C LEU A 148 -9.97 17.34 -16.72
N GLY A 149 -10.43 17.02 -15.51
CA GLY A 149 -10.54 17.95 -14.39
C GLY A 149 -10.22 17.26 -13.06
N PRO A 150 -10.28 18.04 -11.96
CA PRO A 150 -10.04 17.47 -10.62
C PRO A 150 -11.04 16.36 -10.31
N VAL A 151 -10.55 15.29 -9.73
CA VAL A 151 -11.35 14.15 -9.25
C VAL A 151 -11.68 14.42 -7.80
N SER A 152 -12.96 14.68 -7.48
CA SER A 152 -13.43 15.09 -6.17
C SER A 152 -14.66 14.33 -5.70
N GLY A 153 -15.06 14.54 -4.47
CA GLY A 153 -16.29 14.01 -3.88
C GLY A 153 -16.39 12.49 -3.96
N TRP A 154 -17.56 11.97 -4.35
CA TRP A 154 -17.82 10.53 -4.46
C TRP A 154 -16.90 9.84 -5.47
N THR A 155 -16.59 10.49 -6.58
CA THR A 155 -15.67 9.94 -7.59
C THR A 155 -14.26 9.74 -7.01
N TYR A 156 -13.74 10.73 -6.29
CA TYR A 156 -12.46 10.57 -5.59
C TYR A 156 -12.51 9.41 -4.58
N TRP A 157 -13.52 9.40 -3.71
CA TRP A 157 -13.63 8.39 -2.68
C TRP A 157 -13.69 6.98 -3.27
N SER A 158 -14.60 6.74 -4.22
CA SER A 158 -14.77 5.41 -4.84
C SER A 158 -13.54 4.98 -5.62
N THR A 159 -12.92 5.91 -6.35
CA THR A 159 -11.69 5.65 -7.10
C THR A 159 -10.54 5.23 -6.19
N VAL A 160 -10.32 5.95 -5.09
CA VAL A 160 -9.22 5.64 -4.17
C VAL A 160 -9.50 4.37 -3.37
N THR A 161 -10.73 4.21 -2.82
CA THR A 161 -11.02 3.13 -1.87
C THR A 161 -11.34 1.78 -2.51
N LEU A 162 -11.86 1.79 -3.73
CA LEU A 162 -12.27 0.58 -4.46
C LEU A 162 -11.31 0.21 -5.59
N SER A 163 -10.18 0.90 -5.75
CA SER A 163 -9.23 0.59 -6.80
C SER A 163 -8.58 -0.80 -6.63
N PRO A 164 -8.24 -1.49 -7.71
CA PRO A 164 -7.45 -2.72 -7.66
C PRO A 164 -6.14 -2.54 -6.92
N GLU A 165 -5.51 -1.36 -6.98
CA GLU A 165 -4.29 -1.03 -6.24
C GLU A 165 -4.52 -1.14 -4.73
N VAL A 166 -5.62 -0.57 -4.23
CA VAL A 166 -5.98 -0.66 -2.81
C VAL A 166 -6.38 -2.10 -2.43
N LEU A 167 -7.03 -2.85 -3.31
CA LEU A 167 -7.31 -4.26 -3.07
C LEU A 167 -6.04 -5.11 -3.00
N ILE A 168 -5.08 -4.89 -3.90
CA ILE A 168 -3.78 -5.57 -3.87
C ILE A 168 -3.04 -5.19 -2.58
N PHE A 169 -3.01 -3.92 -2.24
CA PHE A 169 -2.41 -3.44 -0.99
C PHE A 169 -3.07 -4.09 0.23
N LEU A 170 -4.40 -4.09 0.27
CA LEU A 170 -5.23 -4.63 1.33
C LEU A 170 -5.02 -6.13 1.56
N PHE A 171 -5.02 -6.93 0.48
CA PHE A 171 -5.02 -8.38 0.60
C PHE A 171 -3.61 -9.01 0.57
N PHE A 172 -2.62 -8.33 0.00
CA PHE A 172 -1.32 -8.95 -0.25
C PHE A 172 -0.13 -8.20 0.37
N MET A 173 -0.29 -6.91 0.72
CA MET A 173 0.81 -6.13 1.28
C MET A 173 0.67 -5.96 2.79
N ILE A 174 -0.46 -5.43 3.29
CA ILE A 174 -0.65 -5.22 4.73
C ILE A 174 -0.88 -6.53 5.48
N THR A 175 -1.34 -7.57 4.81
CA THR A 175 -1.61 -8.90 5.37
C THR A 175 -0.45 -9.88 5.21
N ASP A 176 0.76 -9.41 4.89
CA ASP A 176 1.93 -10.29 4.88
C ASP A 176 2.20 -10.82 6.30
N PRO A 177 2.06 -12.15 6.54
CA PRO A 177 2.18 -12.73 7.88
C PRO A 177 3.54 -12.49 8.54
N ARG A 178 4.57 -12.14 7.74
CA ARG A 178 5.92 -11.89 8.23
C ARG A 178 6.11 -10.46 8.74
N THR A 179 5.26 -9.53 8.30
CA THR A 179 5.39 -8.10 8.62
C THR A 179 4.25 -7.56 9.49
N VAL A 180 3.13 -8.27 9.58
CA VAL A 180 2.06 -7.95 10.52
C VAL A 180 2.58 -8.02 11.97
N ALA A 181 2.12 -7.09 12.82
CA ALA A 181 2.45 -7.08 14.25
C ALA A 181 1.91 -8.32 14.96
N ARG A 182 2.67 -8.79 15.96
CA ARG A 182 2.33 -9.99 16.73
C ARG A 182 1.13 -9.76 17.65
N GLY A 183 0.38 -10.83 17.88
CA GLY A 183 -0.78 -10.82 18.74
C GLY A 183 -2.01 -10.15 18.09
N ARG A 184 -3.20 -10.53 18.55
CA ARG A 184 -4.46 -10.04 17.99
C ARG A 184 -4.58 -8.52 18.07
N ARG A 185 -4.32 -7.94 19.25
CA ARG A 185 -4.39 -6.49 19.48
C ARG A 185 -3.30 -5.73 18.72
N GLY A 186 -2.08 -6.26 18.69
CA GLY A 186 -0.99 -5.68 17.90
C GLY A 186 -1.35 -5.59 16.42
N ALA A 187 -1.92 -6.66 15.87
CA ALA A 187 -2.36 -6.71 14.48
C ALA A 187 -3.52 -5.73 14.18
N GLU A 188 -4.47 -5.58 15.10
CA GLU A 188 -5.57 -4.61 14.97
C GLU A 188 -5.04 -3.16 15.00
N LEU A 189 -4.16 -2.84 15.95
CA LEU A 189 -3.51 -1.53 16.03
C LEU A 189 -2.66 -1.22 14.80
N TYR A 190 -1.95 -2.22 14.29
CA TYR A 190 -1.19 -2.11 13.05
C TYR A 190 -2.10 -1.75 11.88
N ALA A 191 -3.24 -2.43 11.71
CA ALA A 191 -4.19 -2.15 10.64
C ALA A 191 -4.79 -0.73 10.75
N ILE A 192 -5.17 -0.32 11.96
CA ILE A 192 -5.66 1.04 12.23
C ILE A 192 -4.58 2.08 11.92
N ALA A 193 -3.34 1.85 12.35
CA ALA A 193 -2.23 2.76 12.11
C ALA A 193 -1.94 2.92 10.62
N VAL A 194 -1.89 1.81 9.84
CA VAL A 194 -1.69 1.88 8.38
C VAL A 194 -2.83 2.65 7.72
N ALA A 195 -4.08 2.38 8.11
CA ALA A 195 -5.25 3.06 7.56
C ALA A 195 -5.24 4.56 7.86
N THR A 196 -4.95 4.93 9.11
CA THR A 196 -4.97 6.33 9.55
C THR A 196 -3.83 7.13 8.94
N ILE A 197 -2.59 6.62 9.00
CA ILE A 197 -1.44 7.29 8.38
C ILE A 197 -1.60 7.30 6.86
N GLY A 198 -2.13 6.23 6.27
CA GLY A 198 -2.44 6.16 4.84
C GLY A 198 -3.43 7.22 4.41
N ALA A 199 -4.57 7.32 5.09
CA ALA A 199 -5.59 8.33 4.79
C ALA A 199 -5.04 9.76 4.99
N LEU A 200 -4.26 9.99 6.04
CA LEU A 200 -3.62 11.28 6.29
C LEU A 200 -2.66 11.66 5.16
N LEU A 201 -1.73 10.77 4.82
CA LEU A 201 -0.77 11.04 3.75
C LEU A 201 -1.45 11.22 2.39
N VAL A 202 -2.45 10.41 2.07
CA VAL A 202 -3.25 10.48 0.85
C VAL A 202 -3.99 11.83 0.76
N SER A 203 -4.61 12.28 1.86
CA SER A 203 -5.33 13.56 1.88
C SER A 203 -4.45 14.80 1.77
N MET A 204 -3.14 14.64 1.89
CA MET A 204 -2.17 15.73 1.66
C MET A 204 -1.70 15.80 0.21
N GLN A 205 -2.06 14.82 -0.62
CA GLN A 205 -1.61 14.77 -2.01
C GLN A 205 -2.64 15.35 -2.95
N THR A 206 -2.17 15.96 -4.03
CA THR A 206 -3.01 16.55 -5.08
C THR A 206 -2.85 15.87 -6.43
N THR A 207 -1.99 14.86 -6.54
CA THR A 207 -1.74 14.12 -7.78
C THR A 207 -1.93 12.62 -7.56
N GLU A 208 -2.34 11.93 -8.60
CA GLU A 208 -2.50 10.48 -8.63
C GLU A 208 -1.22 9.73 -8.19
N PHE A 209 -0.07 10.11 -8.77
CA PHE A 209 1.23 9.52 -8.43
C PHE A 209 1.50 9.62 -6.93
N ALA A 210 1.42 10.83 -6.38
CA ALA A 210 1.71 11.07 -4.98
C ALA A 210 0.72 10.36 -4.05
N THR A 211 -0.56 10.25 -4.43
CA THR A 211 -1.60 9.52 -3.70
C THR A 211 -1.26 8.03 -3.58
N LYS A 212 -0.86 7.39 -4.67
CA LYS A 212 -0.45 5.97 -4.69
C LYS A 212 0.81 5.72 -3.87
N VAL A 213 1.83 6.57 -4.03
CA VAL A 213 3.09 6.49 -3.27
C VAL A 213 2.86 6.75 -1.78
N ALA A 214 1.96 7.68 -1.42
CA ALA A 214 1.61 7.98 -0.04
C ALA A 214 1.03 6.76 0.69
N LEU A 215 0.14 6.00 0.06
CA LEU A 215 -0.42 4.79 0.63
C LEU A 215 0.67 3.73 0.90
N LEU A 216 1.55 3.49 -0.06
CA LEU A 216 2.68 2.56 0.10
C LEU A 216 3.64 3.03 1.19
N THR A 217 3.88 4.35 1.29
CA THR A 217 4.75 4.96 2.30
C THR A 217 4.18 4.80 3.71
N ALA A 218 2.85 4.87 3.88
CA ALA A 218 2.21 4.62 5.17
C ALA A 218 2.56 3.24 5.73
N LEU A 219 2.57 2.21 4.88
CA LEU A 219 2.96 0.87 5.29
C LEU A 219 4.43 0.80 5.72
N VAL A 220 5.34 1.50 5.03
CA VAL A 220 6.76 1.57 5.44
C VAL A 220 6.88 2.21 6.82
N ILE A 221 6.22 3.35 7.05
CA ILE A 221 6.24 4.05 8.34
C ILE A 221 5.75 3.13 9.46
N VAL A 222 4.59 2.49 9.27
CA VAL A 222 3.99 1.64 10.30
C VAL A 222 4.81 0.37 10.54
N CYS A 223 5.39 -0.22 9.51
CA CYS A 223 6.34 -1.32 9.68
C CYS A 223 7.55 -0.91 10.54
N GLY A 224 8.08 0.30 10.36
CA GLY A 224 9.13 0.86 11.22
C GLY A 224 8.68 1.04 12.68
N LEU A 225 7.42 1.38 12.90
CA LEU A 225 6.80 1.54 14.22
C LEU A 225 6.33 0.21 14.84
N ARG A 226 6.41 -0.91 14.12
CA ARG A 226 5.92 -2.22 14.58
C ARG A 226 6.41 -2.63 15.97
N PRO A 227 7.68 -2.43 16.37
CA PRO A 227 8.11 -2.78 17.74
C PRO A 227 7.34 -2.03 18.82
N ALA A 228 7.04 -0.76 18.59
CA ALA A 228 6.24 0.05 19.52
C ALA A 228 4.78 -0.40 19.55
N ILE A 229 4.21 -0.74 18.39
CA ILE A 229 2.84 -1.26 18.26
C ILE A 229 2.70 -2.61 18.99
N GLU A 230 3.65 -3.51 18.84
CA GLU A 230 3.66 -4.79 19.55
C GLU A 230 3.74 -4.59 21.07
N ALA A 231 4.63 -3.70 21.54
CA ALA A 231 4.75 -3.36 22.96
C ALA A 231 3.47 -2.71 23.54
N CYS A 232 2.72 -1.96 22.73
CA CYS A 232 1.42 -1.39 23.12
C CYS A 232 0.33 -2.45 23.13
N GLY A 233 0.34 -3.39 22.20
CA GLY A 233 -0.62 -4.49 22.12
C GLY A 233 -0.63 -5.38 23.37
N ASP A 234 0.53 -5.55 24.00
CA ASP A 234 0.70 -6.34 25.22
C ASP A 234 0.22 -5.60 26.50
N ARG A 235 0.02 -4.28 26.42
CA ARG A 235 -0.38 -3.43 27.58
C ARG A 235 -1.61 -2.59 27.24
N PRO A 236 -2.82 -3.04 27.57
CA PRO A 236 -4.08 -2.41 27.13
C PRO A 236 -4.26 -0.94 27.54
N GLY A 237 -3.65 -0.50 28.65
CA GLY A 237 -3.73 0.91 29.08
C GLY A 237 -2.94 1.91 28.21
N ARG A 238 -2.04 1.45 27.33
CA ARG A 238 -1.24 2.32 26.45
C ARG A 238 -1.86 2.53 25.07
N ILE A 239 -2.90 1.76 24.71
CA ILE A 239 -3.56 1.85 23.41
C ILE A 239 -4.18 3.23 23.22
N ALA A 240 -4.87 3.77 24.22
CA ALA A 240 -5.48 5.08 24.16
C ALA A 240 -4.43 6.21 23.98
N MET A 241 -3.24 6.04 24.53
CA MET A 241 -2.14 7.01 24.44
C MET A 241 -1.54 7.14 23.04
N VAL A 242 -1.62 6.09 22.22
CA VAL A 242 -1.07 6.10 20.84
C VAL A 242 -2.17 6.35 19.81
N ALA A 243 -3.35 5.78 19.98
CA ALA A 243 -4.44 5.91 19.02
C ALA A 243 -5.09 7.31 19.07
N LEU A 244 -5.30 7.87 20.26
CA LEU A 244 -5.97 9.16 20.42
C LEU A 244 -5.22 10.34 19.76
N PRO A 245 -3.91 10.53 19.97
CA PRO A 245 -3.17 11.59 19.29
C PRO A 245 -3.13 11.43 17.76
N VAL A 246 -2.99 10.19 17.27
CA VAL A 246 -2.95 9.93 15.82
C VAL A 246 -4.29 10.28 15.17
N VAL A 247 -5.41 9.86 15.77
CA VAL A 247 -6.75 10.20 15.28
C VAL A 247 -7.01 11.72 15.38
N SER A 248 -6.64 12.33 16.51
CA SER A 248 -6.85 13.77 16.74
C SER A 248 -6.03 14.62 15.74
N VAL A 249 -4.75 14.30 15.54
CA VAL A 249 -3.90 14.99 14.56
C VAL A 249 -4.45 14.80 13.15
N THR A 250 -4.92 13.61 12.80
CA THR A 250 -5.50 13.32 11.48
C THR A 250 -6.76 14.18 11.26
N VAL A 251 -7.67 14.23 12.23
CA VAL A 251 -8.90 15.04 12.12
C VAL A 251 -8.57 16.53 12.01
N VAL A 252 -7.62 17.03 12.82
CA VAL A 252 -7.21 18.44 12.78
C VAL A 252 -6.57 18.79 11.43
N LEU A 253 -5.69 17.95 10.90
CA LEU A 253 -5.04 18.19 9.60
C LEU A 253 -6.02 18.06 8.42
N LEU A 254 -7.00 17.17 8.50
CA LEU A 254 -8.07 17.05 7.50
C LEU A 254 -9.02 18.23 7.55
N ALA A 255 -9.27 18.82 8.74
CA ALA A 255 -10.14 19.96 8.95
C ALA A 255 -9.44 21.31 8.75
N ALA A 256 -8.11 21.35 8.62
CA ALA A 256 -7.38 22.60 8.39
C ALA A 256 -7.78 23.23 7.04
N PRO A 257 -8.14 24.54 7.02
CA PRO A 257 -8.49 25.20 5.78
C PRO A 257 -7.27 25.20 4.85
N ARG A 258 -7.45 24.64 3.65
CA ARG A 258 -6.42 24.71 2.60
C ARG A 258 -6.36 26.15 2.11
N GLN A 259 -5.20 26.77 2.22
CA GLN A 259 -4.98 28.05 1.58
C GLN A 259 -5.06 27.81 0.06
N ALA A 260 -6.07 28.40 -0.57
CA ALA A 260 -6.18 28.44 -2.02
C ALA A 260 -4.95 29.21 -2.54
N SER A 261 -4.06 28.51 -3.22
CA SER A 261 -2.95 29.09 -3.98
C SER A 261 -3.38 29.34 -5.41
#